data_452c3f15a6a28017e1be6c8fb743ca55
#
_entry.id   452c3f15a6a28017e1be6c8fb743ca55
#
_cell.length_a   1.000
_cell.length_b   1.000
_cell.length_c   1.000
_cell.angle_alpha   90.00
_cell.angle_beta   90.00
_cell.angle_gamma   90.00
#
_symmetry.space_group_name_H-M   'P 1'
#
loop_
_entity.id
_entity.type
_entity.pdbx_description
1 polymer ?
#
loop_
_entity_poly.entity_id
_entity_poly.type
_entity_poly.pdbx_seq_one_letter_code
_entity_poly.pdbx_strand_id
1 'polypeptide(L)'
;SDENNSIVTALEEILIEIQSNKFTWDPSLEDIHLNIEKSLYDKIGDTAGKLHFGRSRNDQVATDVRLYFMNNISLLSKEFKDFLLAIVNLAEKNSSVIMPGYTHLQKGQPVLLSHYLMAYFSILSRDLDRLENCYENMNVMPLGSGAFAGVTIPIDRKFLAKELGFKNISDNSIDSVSSRDHILDLLYSLSSIMINTSRICEEFIIWSTDEFGFINLPENFTTGSSIMPQKRNPDYLELVRGKTGNSIGNLISLMTTLKGLPFTYNRDLQEDREGAMNSLESVTKTIVVLKSMFLDITFNKEKMLSSSIESNILATDLADYLAFKKIPFREAYEVIKKVSKK
;
A
#
# COMPACT_ATOMS: atom_id res chain seq x y z
N SER A 1 -18.06 21.97 30.21
CA SER A 1 -18.62 23.31 30.45
C SER A 1 -19.54 23.68 29.30
N ASP A 2 -20.44 24.63 29.48
CA ASP A 2 -21.37 25.10 28.46
C ASP A 2 -20.62 25.62 27.22
N GLU A 3 -19.49 26.31 27.44
CA GLU A 3 -18.62 26.76 26.35
C GLU A 3 -18.05 25.62 25.51
N ASN A 4 -17.62 24.54 26.16
CA ASN A 4 -17.14 23.35 25.42
C ASN A 4 -18.26 22.74 24.58
N ASN A 5 -19.45 22.61 25.13
CA ASN A 5 -20.60 22.08 24.39
C ASN A 5 -20.96 22.98 23.20
N SER A 6 -20.93 24.30 23.40
CA SER A 6 -21.16 25.30 22.34
C SER A 6 -20.15 25.15 21.19
N ILE A 7 -18.85 25.00 21.49
CA ILE A 7 -17.79 24.82 20.51
C ILE A 7 -18.01 23.49 19.75
N VAL A 8 -18.23 22.39 20.46
CA VAL A 8 -18.40 21.06 19.84
C VAL A 8 -19.61 21.05 18.91
N THR A 9 -20.79 21.53 19.38
CA THR A 9 -22.01 21.60 18.56
C THR A 9 -21.79 22.44 17.29
N ALA A 10 -21.17 23.60 17.40
CA ALA A 10 -20.93 24.46 16.26
C ALA A 10 -19.90 23.85 15.27
N LEU A 11 -18.88 23.10 15.76
CA LEU A 11 -17.97 22.35 14.88
C LEU A 11 -18.67 21.20 14.16
N GLU A 12 -19.61 20.50 14.81
CA GLU A 12 -20.42 19.45 14.17
C GLU A 12 -21.31 20.04 13.06
N GLU A 13 -21.91 21.22 13.29
CA GLU A 13 -22.65 21.91 12.24
C GLU A 13 -21.76 22.28 11.05
N ILE A 14 -20.55 22.84 11.31
CA ILE A 14 -19.60 23.16 10.25
C ILE A 14 -19.18 21.90 9.49
N LEU A 15 -18.97 20.77 10.16
CA LEU A 15 -18.66 19.51 9.52
C LEU A 15 -19.78 19.07 8.57
N ILE A 16 -21.04 19.20 9.00
CA ILE A 16 -22.23 18.89 8.16
C ILE A 16 -22.26 19.82 6.94
N GLU A 17 -21.98 21.10 7.11
CA GLU A 17 -21.91 22.06 6.00
C GLU A 17 -20.83 21.68 4.98
N ILE A 18 -19.64 21.28 5.46
CA ILE A 18 -18.54 20.81 4.61
C ILE A 18 -18.93 19.54 3.86
N GLN A 19 -19.46 18.53 4.54
CA GLN A 19 -19.86 17.25 3.95
C GLN A 19 -20.99 17.37 2.94
N SER A 20 -21.89 18.36 3.16
CA SER A 20 -22.99 18.64 2.23
C SER A 20 -22.66 19.62 1.12
N ASN A 21 -21.37 20.02 0.98
CA ASN A 21 -20.88 21.04 0.03
C ASN A 21 -21.60 22.39 0.15
N LYS A 22 -22.02 22.76 1.35
CA LYS A 22 -22.64 24.05 1.66
C LYS A 22 -21.70 25.06 2.31
N PHE A 23 -20.56 24.60 2.79
CA PHE A 23 -19.54 25.44 3.42
C PHE A 23 -18.88 26.33 2.33
N THR A 24 -18.79 27.62 2.63
CA THR A 24 -18.13 28.59 1.71
C THR A 24 -16.70 28.81 2.15
N TRP A 25 -15.76 28.40 1.31
CA TRP A 25 -14.34 28.65 1.54
C TRP A 25 -13.96 30.04 1.07
N ASP A 26 -13.33 30.82 1.96
CA ASP A 26 -12.78 32.13 1.66
C ASP A 26 -11.29 31.99 1.30
N PRO A 27 -10.90 32.14 0.01
CA PRO A 27 -9.52 31.99 -0.42
C PRO A 27 -8.59 33.11 0.05
N SER A 28 -9.12 34.17 0.66
CA SER A 28 -8.32 35.25 1.26
C SER A 28 -7.76 34.86 2.63
N LEU A 29 -8.30 33.81 3.25
CA LEU A 29 -7.81 33.27 4.51
C LEU A 29 -6.65 32.30 4.26
N GLU A 30 -5.71 32.24 5.22
CA GLU A 30 -4.45 31.52 5.05
C GLU A 30 -4.63 30.02 4.74
N ASP A 31 -5.58 29.36 5.45
CA ASP A 31 -5.78 27.92 5.34
C ASP A 31 -7.22 27.49 5.70
N ILE A 32 -7.47 26.19 5.61
CA ILE A 32 -8.75 25.58 5.96
C ILE A 32 -9.10 25.78 7.46
N HIS A 33 -8.10 25.77 8.32
CA HIS A 33 -8.31 25.91 9.75
C HIS A 33 -8.79 27.32 10.09
N LEU A 34 -8.21 28.34 9.46
CA LEU A 34 -8.64 29.73 9.65
C LEU A 34 -10.06 29.95 9.12
N ASN A 35 -10.44 29.28 8.01
CA ASN A 35 -11.80 29.28 7.51
C ASN A 35 -12.79 28.70 8.53
N ILE A 36 -12.45 27.55 9.14
CA ILE A 36 -13.26 26.89 10.15
C ILE A 36 -13.33 27.75 11.42
N GLU A 37 -12.23 28.31 11.87
CA GLU A 37 -12.18 29.20 13.04
C GLU A 37 -13.03 30.46 12.84
N LYS A 38 -13.01 31.09 11.64
CA LYS A 38 -13.87 32.21 11.29
C LYS A 38 -15.34 31.82 11.32
N SER A 39 -15.70 30.71 10.68
CA SER A 39 -17.08 30.21 10.69
C SER A 39 -17.57 29.90 12.11
N LEU A 40 -16.69 29.34 12.94
CA LEU A 40 -17.00 29.10 14.36
C LEU A 40 -17.26 30.41 15.08
N TYR A 41 -16.42 31.42 14.85
CA TYR A 41 -16.60 32.78 15.46
C TYR A 41 -17.92 33.39 15.02
N ASP A 42 -18.30 33.28 13.77
CA ASP A 42 -19.56 33.80 13.22
C ASP A 42 -20.78 33.11 13.87
N LYS A 43 -20.65 31.86 14.34
CA LYS A 43 -21.72 31.07 14.98
C LYS A 43 -21.84 31.34 16.50
N ILE A 44 -20.70 31.41 17.23
CA ILE A 44 -20.68 31.40 18.69
C ILE A 44 -19.91 32.57 19.32
N GLY A 45 -19.43 33.53 18.51
CA GLY A 45 -18.75 34.75 18.99
C GLY A 45 -17.43 34.45 19.70
N ASP A 46 -17.13 35.25 20.74
CA ASP A 46 -15.83 35.23 21.45
C ASP A 46 -15.46 33.88 22.07
N THR A 47 -16.43 33.00 22.33
CA THR A 47 -16.19 31.65 22.82
C THR A 47 -15.35 30.83 21.84
N ALA A 48 -15.45 31.10 20.53
CA ALA A 48 -14.66 30.45 19.47
C ALA A 48 -13.15 30.64 19.66
N GLY A 49 -12.71 31.81 20.18
CA GLY A 49 -11.31 32.12 20.43
C GLY A 49 -10.61 31.17 21.40
N LYS A 50 -11.37 30.42 22.21
CA LYS A 50 -10.82 29.40 23.10
C LYS A 50 -10.36 28.13 22.40
N LEU A 51 -10.84 27.87 21.19
CA LEU A 51 -10.45 26.66 20.43
C LEU A 51 -8.96 26.61 20.07
N HIS A 52 -8.37 27.78 19.75
CA HIS A 52 -6.96 27.87 19.32
C HIS A 52 -5.98 27.97 20.51
N PHE A 53 -6.49 28.15 21.74
CA PHE A 53 -5.66 28.40 22.90
C PHE A 53 -4.67 27.27 23.19
N GLY A 54 -3.37 27.61 23.32
CA GLY A 54 -2.31 26.64 23.59
C GLY A 54 -1.95 25.71 22.41
N ARG A 55 -2.26 26.09 21.17
CA ARG A 55 -1.99 25.32 19.98
C ARG A 55 -1.29 26.19 18.93
N SER A 56 -0.32 25.59 18.25
CA SER A 56 0.27 26.14 17.03
C SER A 56 -0.30 25.43 15.81
N ARG A 57 -0.28 26.08 14.65
CA ARG A 57 -0.59 25.41 13.39
C ARG A 57 0.38 24.26 13.11
N ASN A 58 1.64 24.33 13.59
CA ASN A 58 2.65 23.30 13.36
C ASN A 58 2.31 21.96 14.04
N ASP A 59 2.01 21.98 15.35
CA ASP A 59 1.67 20.75 16.07
C ASP A 59 0.25 20.26 15.74
N GLN A 60 -0.67 21.15 15.40
CA GLN A 60 -1.98 20.79 14.88
C GLN A 60 -1.87 20.00 13.57
N VAL A 61 -1.22 20.56 12.55
CA VAL A 61 -1.09 19.91 11.25
C VAL A 61 -0.30 18.60 11.35
N ALA A 62 0.75 18.55 12.17
CA ALA A 62 1.48 17.32 12.43
C ALA A 62 0.59 16.22 13.05
N THR A 63 -0.39 16.61 13.89
CA THR A 63 -1.37 15.70 14.47
C THR A 63 -2.40 15.24 13.43
N ASP A 64 -2.97 16.17 12.68
CA ASP A 64 -4.00 15.91 11.67
C ASP A 64 -3.49 14.95 10.57
N VAL A 65 -2.26 15.17 10.12
CA VAL A 65 -1.60 14.31 9.10
C VAL A 65 -1.42 12.88 9.63
N ARG A 66 -0.99 12.72 10.89
CA ARG A 66 -0.88 11.39 11.51
C ARG A 66 -2.24 10.70 11.62
N LEU A 67 -3.26 11.38 12.10
CA LEU A 67 -4.62 10.84 12.21
C LEU A 67 -5.17 10.42 10.84
N TYR A 68 -4.98 11.25 9.83
CA TYR A 68 -5.39 10.95 8.46
C TYR A 68 -4.73 9.67 7.93
N PHE A 69 -3.41 9.58 8.01
CA PHE A 69 -2.70 8.41 7.51
C PHE A 69 -2.99 7.16 8.34
N MET A 70 -3.05 7.25 9.67
CA MET A 70 -3.40 6.11 10.52
C MET A 70 -4.78 5.52 10.18
N ASN A 71 -5.77 6.38 9.96
CA ASN A 71 -7.10 5.92 9.55
C ASN A 71 -7.06 5.22 8.19
N ASN A 72 -6.39 5.81 7.20
CA ASN A 72 -6.31 5.24 5.86
C ASN A 72 -5.42 3.98 5.79
N ILE A 73 -4.36 3.88 6.59
CA ILE A 73 -3.57 2.65 6.75
C ILE A 73 -4.45 1.53 7.30
N SER A 74 -5.30 1.81 8.28
CA SER A 74 -6.23 0.81 8.84
C SER A 74 -7.22 0.30 7.81
N LEU A 75 -7.76 1.19 6.96
CA LEU A 75 -8.65 0.81 5.86
C LEU A 75 -7.91 -0.01 4.80
N LEU A 76 -6.71 0.42 4.39
CA LEU A 76 -5.88 -0.32 3.44
C LEU A 76 -5.49 -1.69 4.00
N SER A 77 -5.10 -1.80 5.27
CA SER A 77 -4.73 -3.07 5.90
C SER A 77 -5.88 -4.08 5.88
N LYS A 78 -7.13 -3.61 6.05
CA LYS A 78 -8.31 -4.47 5.93
C LYS A 78 -8.46 -5.02 4.51
N GLU A 79 -8.46 -4.14 3.50
CA GLU A 79 -8.54 -4.54 2.08
C GLU A 79 -7.40 -5.48 1.69
N PHE A 80 -6.21 -5.25 2.24
CA PHE A 80 -5.03 -6.06 1.96
C PHE A 80 -5.15 -7.47 2.58
N LYS A 81 -5.68 -7.60 3.80
CA LYS A 81 -5.98 -8.90 4.42
C LYS A 81 -7.01 -9.69 3.59
N ASP A 82 -8.03 -9.01 3.10
CA ASP A 82 -9.03 -9.64 2.20
C ASP A 82 -8.39 -10.10 0.88
N PHE A 83 -7.43 -9.34 0.34
CA PHE A 83 -6.69 -9.76 -0.86
C PHE A 83 -5.79 -10.99 -0.57
N LEU A 84 -5.09 -11.01 0.56
CA LEU A 84 -4.32 -12.19 0.97
C LEU A 84 -5.21 -13.43 1.11
N LEU A 85 -6.41 -13.28 1.66
CA LEU A 85 -7.39 -14.37 1.75
C LEU A 85 -7.87 -14.84 0.35
N ALA A 86 -8.05 -13.92 -0.60
CA ALA A 86 -8.39 -14.28 -1.97
C ALA A 86 -7.28 -15.12 -2.63
N ILE A 87 -6.00 -14.82 -2.38
CA ILE A 87 -4.86 -15.63 -2.85
C ILE A 87 -4.90 -17.04 -2.25
N VAL A 88 -5.15 -17.16 -0.94
CA VAL A 88 -5.25 -18.48 -0.26
C VAL A 88 -6.38 -19.30 -0.86
N ASN A 89 -7.57 -18.74 -1.00
CA ASN A 89 -8.72 -19.41 -1.58
C ASN A 89 -8.46 -19.86 -3.04
N LEU A 90 -7.77 -19.04 -3.82
CA LEU A 90 -7.38 -19.37 -5.19
C LEU A 90 -6.37 -20.53 -5.22
N ALA A 91 -5.41 -20.52 -4.30
CA ALA A 91 -4.43 -21.61 -4.14
C ALA A 91 -5.09 -22.94 -3.75
N GLU A 92 -6.03 -22.93 -2.81
CA GLU A 92 -6.76 -24.11 -2.38
C GLU A 92 -7.58 -24.72 -3.52
N LYS A 93 -8.32 -23.90 -4.28
CA LYS A 93 -9.09 -24.34 -5.47
C LYS A 93 -8.23 -24.99 -6.54
N ASN A 94 -6.94 -24.72 -6.56
CA ASN A 94 -5.99 -25.19 -7.56
C ASN A 94 -4.85 -26.02 -6.95
N SER A 95 -5.08 -26.67 -5.80
CA SER A 95 -4.06 -27.39 -5.03
C SER A 95 -3.40 -28.57 -5.74
N SER A 96 -4.06 -29.16 -6.74
CA SER A 96 -3.54 -30.28 -7.54
C SER A 96 -3.02 -29.90 -8.92
N VAL A 97 -3.07 -28.62 -9.29
CA VAL A 97 -2.66 -28.15 -10.61
C VAL A 97 -1.14 -28.09 -10.70
N ILE A 98 -0.58 -28.79 -11.70
CA ILE A 98 0.86 -28.80 -11.98
C ILE A 98 1.12 -27.81 -13.12
N MET A 99 2.14 -26.99 -12.97
CA MET A 99 2.64 -26.07 -13.98
C MET A 99 4.17 -26.17 -14.12
N PRO A 100 4.76 -25.76 -15.24
CA PRO A 100 6.20 -25.64 -15.33
C PRO A 100 6.66 -24.40 -14.50
N GLY A 101 7.66 -24.59 -13.65
CA GLY A 101 8.37 -23.49 -13.00
C GLY A 101 9.45 -22.96 -13.94
N TYR A 102 9.77 -21.66 -13.79
CA TYR A 102 10.69 -20.96 -14.67
C TYR A 102 11.84 -20.32 -13.90
N THR A 103 13.04 -20.38 -14.49
CA THR A 103 14.15 -19.50 -14.18
C THR A 103 14.69 -18.94 -15.50
N HIS A 104 15.04 -17.66 -15.54
CA HIS A 104 15.48 -16.99 -16.78
C HIS A 104 14.45 -17.09 -17.94
N LEU A 105 13.15 -17.17 -17.60
CA LEU A 105 12.06 -17.46 -18.54
C LEU A 105 12.24 -18.79 -19.31
N GLN A 106 13.08 -19.70 -18.81
CA GLN A 106 13.24 -21.05 -19.31
C GLN A 106 12.57 -22.03 -18.35
N LYS A 107 11.93 -23.06 -18.90
CA LYS A 107 11.31 -24.14 -18.09
C LYS A 107 12.38 -24.84 -17.25
N GLY A 108 12.13 -24.95 -15.96
CA GLY A 108 13.03 -25.60 -15.00
C GLY A 108 12.48 -26.91 -14.49
N GLN A 109 11.67 -26.88 -13.44
CA GLN A 109 11.08 -28.02 -12.78
C GLN A 109 9.56 -27.85 -12.67
N PRO A 110 8.78 -28.94 -12.57
CA PRO A 110 7.35 -28.83 -12.29
C PRO A 110 7.11 -28.29 -10.89
N VAL A 111 6.08 -27.49 -10.75
CA VAL A 111 5.67 -26.91 -9.46
C VAL A 111 4.15 -26.95 -9.36
N LEU A 112 3.63 -27.06 -8.15
CA LEU A 112 2.20 -26.87 -7.92
C LEU A 112 1.84 -25.39 -8.06
N LEU A 113 0.77 -25.10 -8.80
CA LEU A 113 0.25 -23.75 -8.95
C LEU A 113 -0.08 -23.14 -7.56
N SER A 114 -0.63 -23.92 -6.64
CA SER A 114 -0.90 -23.50 -5.28
C SER A 114 0.36 -23.05 -4.55
N HIS A 115 1.46 -23.77 -4.69
CA HIS A 115 2.75 -23.38 -4.10
C HIS A 115 3.25 -22.06 -4.69
N TYR A 116 3.08 -21.87 -5.99
CA TYR A 116 3.45 -20.62 -6.68
C TYR A 116 2.61 -19.43 -6.18
N LEU A 117 1.29 -19.61 -6.06
CA LEU A 117 0.39 -18.58 -5.53
C LEU A 117 0.72 -18.23 -4.06
N MET A 118 1.12 -19.22 -3.26
CA MET A 118 1.56 -18.97 -1.88
C MET A 118 2.88 -18.21 -1.79
N ALA A 119 3.70 -18.16 -2.86
CA ALA A 119 4.85 -17.25 -2.89
C ALA A 119 4.40 -15.78 -2.96
N TYR A 120 3.31 -15.48 -3.69
CA TYR A 120 2.70 -14.14 -3.68
C TYR A 120 2.15 -13.79 -2.30
N PHE A 121 1.43 -14.73 -1.67
CA PHE A 121 0.99 -14.55 -0.28
C PHE A 121 2.14 -14.20 0.65
N SER A 122 3.25 -14.94 0.58
CA SER A 122 4.39 -14.75 1.46
C SER A 122 5.07 -13.38 1.30
N ILE A 123 5.21 -12.89 0.07
CA ILE A 123 5.83 -11.59 -0.18
C ILE A 123 4.91 -10.44 0.25
N LEU A 124 3.60 -10.56 -0.03
CA LEU A 124 2.60 -9.56 0.31
C LEU A 124 2.31 -9.53 1.83
N SER A 125 2.40 -10.67 2.53
CA SER A 125 2.31 -10.70 4.00
C SER A 125 3.41 -9.85 4.64
N ARG A 126 4.64 -9.94 4.13
CA ARG A 126 5.74 -9.09 4.61
C ARG A 126 5.53 -7.60 4.31
N ASP A 127 4.80 -7.28 3.23
CA ASP A 127 4.42 -5.90 2.94
C ASP A 127 3.33 -5.38 3.89
N LEU A 128 2.38 -6.24 4.25
CA LEU A 128 1.38 -5.93 5.27
C LEU A 128 2.04 -5.67 6.64
N ASP A 129 2.99 -6.52 7.04
CA ASP A 129 3.75 -6.32 8.29
C ASP A 129 4.47 -4.97 8.30
N ARG A 130 5.06 -4.54 7.16
CA ARG A 130 5.68 -3.21 7.04
C ARG A 130 4.68 -2.08 7.21
N LEU A 131 3.51 -2.22 6.60
CA LEU A 131 2.45 -1.23 6.69
C LEU A 131 1.90 -1.11 8.12
N GLU A 132 1.73 -2.22 8.82
CA GLU A 132 1.32 -2.25 10.24
C GLU A 132 2.39 -1.64 11.15
N ASN A 133 3.66 -1.93 10.90
CA ASN A 133 4.77 -1.28 11.62
C ASN A 133 4.81 0.24 11.37
N CYS A 134 4.52 0.68 10.15
CA CYS A 134 4.41 2.10 9.84
C CYS A 134 3.29 2.76 10.65
N TYR A 135 2.14 2.11 10.79
CA TYR A 135 1.05 2.58 11.66
C TYR A 135 1.52 2.76 13.10
N GLU A 136 2.20 1.78 13.68
CA GLU A 136 2.71 1.85 15.06
C GLU A 136 3.73 2.99 15.26
N ASN A 137 4.62 3.21 14.31
CA ASN A 137 5.58 4.32 14.33
C ASN A 137 4.89 5.69 14.23
N MET A 138 3.77 5.76 13.51
CA MET A 138 2.98 6.98 13.35
C MET A 138 2.13 7.29 14.58
N ASN A 139 1.83 6.29 15.42
CA ASN A 139 0.90 6.37 16.55
C ASN A 139 1.51 7.06 17.78
N VAL A 140 2.05 8.26 17.54
CA VAL A 140 2.70 9.12 18.53
C VAL A 140 2.16 10.53 18.36
N MET A 141 1.51 11.09 19.40
CA MET A 141 0.84 12.38 19.36
C MET A 141 1.81 13.55 19.49
N PRO A 142 1.89 14.46 18.50
CA PRO A 142 2.73 15.65 18.59
C PRO A 142 2.06 16.84 19.28
N LEU A 143 0.73 16.84 19.44
CA LEU A 143 -0.04 17.98 19.96
C LEU A 143 0.43 18.39 21.37
N GLY A 144 0.53 19.70 21.59
CA GLY A 144 1.12 20.29 22.79
C GLY A 144 2.60 20.65 22.64
N SER A 145 3.21 20.39 21.46
CA SER A 145 4.57 20.83 21.14
C SER A 145 4.63 22.32 20.77
N GLY A 146 3.48 22.95 20.53
CA GLY A 146 3.41 24.31 20.04
C GLY A 146 4.08 24.47 18.68
N ALA A 147 4.69 25.64 18.44
CA ALA A 147 5.44 25.85 17.20
C ALA A 147 6.70 24.94 17.12
N PHE A 148 7.43 24.76 18.22
CA PHE A 148 8.59 23.89 18.40
C PHE A 148 9.11 23.82 19.85
N ALA A 149 8.77 24.77 20.72
CA ALA A 149 9.34 24.92 22.07
C ALA A 149 8.38 24.46 23.19
N GLY A 150 7.31 23.79 22.85
CA GLY A 150 6.23 23.50 23.78
C GLY A 150 5.29 24.70 23.99
N VAL A 151 4.42 24.59 24.97
CA VAL A 151 3.45 25.66 25.35
C VAL A 151 3.57 26.01 26.82
N THR A 152 3.32 27.27 27.17
CA THR A 152 3.48 27.79 28.54
C THR A 152 2.30 27.47 29.46
N ILE A 153 1.19 26.98 28.89
CA ILE A 153 -0.01 26.63 29.64
C ILE A 153 -0.04 25.13 29.97
N PRO A 154 -0.61 24.73 31.11
CA PRO A 154 -0.70 23.34 31.49
C PRO A 154 -1.74 22.60 30.60
N ILE A 155 -1.24 21.86 29.59
CA ILE A 155 -2.07 21.00 28.76
C ILE A 155 -1.91 19.56 29.23
N ASP A 156 -3.02 18.87 29.46
CA ASP A 156 -3.01 17.43 29.73
C ASP A 156 -2.84 16.63 28.40
N ARG A 157 -1.58 16.46 28.00
CA ARG A 157 -1.25 15.72 26.78
C ARG A 157 -1.66 14.24 26.85
N LYS A 158 -1.71 13.63 28.04
CA LYS A 158 -2.15 12.23 28.20
C LYS A 158 -3.65 12.11 27.93
N PHE A 159 -4.43 13.03 28.44
CA PHE A 159 -5.86 13.11 28.14
C PHE A 159 -6.09 13.30 26.64
N LEU A 160 -5.40 14.26 26.01
CA LEU A 160 -5.53 14.51 24.57
C LEU A 160 -5.13 13.29 23.72
N ALA A 161 -4.04 12.61 24.04
CA ALA A 161 -3.62 11.41 23.32
C ALA A 161 -4.69 10.33 23.38
N LYS A 162 -5.27 10.10 24.57
CA LYS A 162 -6.35 9.14 24.76
C LYS A 162 -7.59 9.48 23.93
N GLU A 163 -8.04 10.72 23.98
CA GLU A 163 -9.24 11.18 23.25
C GLU A 163 -9.05 11.15 21.73
N LEU A 164 -7.82 11.42 21.26
CA LEU A 164 -7.47 11.35 19.84
C LEU A 164 -7.09 9.94 19.37
N GLY A 165 -7.03 8.95 20.27
CA GLY A 165 -6.73 7.56 19.95
C GLY A 165 -5.25 7.27 19.71
N PHE A 166 -4.34 8.14 20.16
CA PHE A 166 -2.91 7.88 20.10
C PHE A 166 -2.43 7.01 21.28
N LYS A 167 -1.53 6.09 20.97
CA LYS A 167 -0.92 5.17 21.94
C LYS A 167 0.16 5.85 22.79
N ASN A 168 0.94 6.74 22.16
CA ASN A 168 2.08 7.42 22.77
C ASN A 168 2.01 8.94 22.59
N ILE A 169 2.87 9.63 23.31
CA ILE A 169 3.08 11.08 23.23
C ILE A 169 4.52 11.29 22.81
N SER A 170 4.78 12.25 21.93
CA SER A 170 6.13 12.62 21.52
C SER A 170 6.95 13.21 22.69
N ASP A 171 8.23 12.83 22.79
CA ASP A 171 9.11 13.18 23.90
C ASP A 171 9.77 14.55 23.70
N ASN A 172 10.03 14.95 22.45
CA ASN A 172 10.72 16.18 22.11
C ASN A 172 9.88 17.06 21.19
N SER A 173 9.62 18.31 21.61
CA SER A 173 8.75 19.22 20.88
C SER A 173 9.34 19.73 19.56
N ILE A 174 10.66 19.81 19.43
CA ILE A 174 11.34 20.18 18.18
C ILE A 174 11.19 19.06 17.15
N ASP A 175 11.48 17.85 17.56
CA ASP A 175 11.34 16.65 16.73
C ASP A 175 9.88 16.46 16.29
N SER A 176 8.94 16.61 17.21
CA SER A 176 7.50 16.41 16.98
C SER A 176 6.92 17.16 15.79
N VAL A 177 7.36 18.41 15.58
CA VAL A 177 6.87 19.29 14.50
C VAL A 177 7.72 19.20 13.24
N SER A 178 8.95 18.69 13.35
CA SER A 178 9.95 18.64 12.29
C SER A 178 10.01 17.28 11.59
N SER A 179 9.86 16.18 12.33
CA SER A 179 9.98 14.81 11.79
C SER A 179 8.93 14.47 10.74
N ARG A 180 9.38 13.82 9.67
CA ARG A 180 8.55 13.23 8.62
C ARG A 180 8.92 11.77 8.36
N ASP A 181 9.63 11.15 9.27
CA ASP A 181 10.10 9.76 9.18
C ASP A 181 8.94 8.80 8.96
N HIS A 182 7.84 9.03 9.68
CA HIS A 182 6.60 8.26 9.53
C HIS A 182 5.96 8.35 8.14
N ILE A 183 6.17 9.45 7.39
CA ILE A 183 5.70 9.59 6.01
C ILE A 183 6.67 8.91 5.05
N LEU A 184 7.98 8.96 5.32
CA LEU A 184 8.97 8.18 4.58
C LEU A 184 8.73 6.68 4.73
N ASP A 185 8.46 6.19 5.95
CA ASP A 185 8.10 4.80 6.23
C ASP A 185 6.85 4.38 5.45
N LEU A 186 5.83 5.25 5.42
CA LEU A 186 4.62 5.02 4.65
C LEU A 186 4.92 4.91 3.15
N LEU A 187 5.60 5.90 2.58
CA LEU A 187 5.95 5.91 1.16
C LEU A 187 6.83 4.72 0.76
N TYR A 188 7.77 4.31 1.62
CA TYR A 188 8.55 3.10 1.41
C TYR A 188 7.67 1.85 1.42
N SER A 189 6.78 1.71 2.39
CA SER A 189 5.86 0.56 2.49
C SER A 189 4.94 0.48 1.27
N LEU A 190 4.36 1.61 0.85
CA LEU A 190 3.53 1.70 -0.35
C LEU A 190 4.32 1.38 -1.63
N SER A 191 5.56 1.83 -1.73
CA SER A 191 6.43 1.52 -2.87
C SER A 191 6.78 0.03 -2.92
N SER A 192 7.05 -0.61 -1.77
CA SER A 192 7.30 -2.05 -1.67
C SER A 192 6.08 -2.86 -2.15
N ILE A 193 4.87 -2.50 -1.70
CA ILE A 193 3.62 -3.11 -2.16
C ILE A 193 3.49 -3.00 -3.68
N MET A 194 3.71 -1.82 -4.24
CA MET A 194 3.60 -1.62 -5.69
C MET A 194 4.65 -2.39 -6.48
N ILE A 195 5.89 -2.47 -6.00
CA ILE A 195 6.95 -3.27 -6.64
C ILE A 195 6.55 -4.75 -6.68
N ASN A 196 6.05 -5.29 -5.57
CA ASN A 196 5.69 -6.70 -5.48
C ASN A 196 4.41 -7.01 -6.28
N THR A 197 3.40 -6.16 -6.24
CA THR A 197 2.20 -6.31 -7.09
C THR A 197 2.52 -6.15 -8.57
N SER A 198 3.44 -5.26 -8.95
CA SER A 198 3.92 -5.11 -10.32
C SER A 198 4.54 -6.41 -10.86
N ARG A 199 5.30 -7.14 -10.04
CA ARG A 199 5.89 -8.44 -10.42
C ARG A 199 4.79 -9.49 -10.65
N ILE A 200 3.79 -9.55 -9.79
CA ILE A 200 2.63 -10.43 -9.97
C ILE A 200 1.89 -10.09 -11.27
N CYS A 201 1.66 -8.80 -11.53
CA CYS A 201 1.02 -8.34 -12.76
C CYS A 201 1.82 -8.73 -14.00
N GLU A 202 3.15 -8.59 -13.98
CA GLU A 202 4.02 -9.00 -15.08
C GLU A 202 3.89 -10.48 -15.40
N GLU A 203 3.92 -11.34 -14.39
CA GLU A 203 3.76 -12.78 -14.59
C GLU A 203 2.38 -13.12 -15.16
N PHE A 204 1.32 -12.46 -14.70
CA PHE A 204 -0.03 -12.69 -15.20
C PHE A 204 -0.21 -12.16 -16.63
N ILE A 205 0.46 -11.06 -17.00
CA ILE A 205 0.50 -10.58 -18.38
C ILE A 205 1.15 -11.66 -19.27
N ILE A 206 2.33 -12.17 -18.88
CA ILE A 206 3.02 -13.23 -19.62
C ILE A 206 2.15 -14.49 -19.72
N TRP A 207 1.54 -14.91 -18.62
CA TRP A 207 0.71 -16.13 -18.60
C TRP A 207 -0.59 -16.01 -19.39
N SER A 208 -1.06 -14.78 -19.63
CA SER A 208 -2.27 -14.52 -20.43
C SER A 208 -2.02 -14.44 -21.94
N THR A 209 -0.75 -14.43 -22.38
CA THR A 209 -0.42 -14.43 -23.81
C THR A 209 -0.81 -15.75 -24.47
N ASP A 210 -1.03 -15.75 -25.79
CA ASP A 210 -1.34 -16.95 -26.56
C ASP A 210 -0.22 -18.02 -26.48
N GLU A 211 1.04 -17.56 -26.38
CA GLU A 211 2.23 -18.42 -26.26
C GLU A 211 2.21 -19.22 -24.96
N PHE A 212 1.88 -18.59 -23.83
CA PHE A 212 1.76 -19.28 -22.55
C PHE A 212 0.37 -19.89 -22.39
N GLY A 213 -0.69 -19.11 -22.51
CA GLY A 213 -2.08 -19.57 -22.42
C GLY A 213 -2.42 -20.24 -21.09
N PHE A 214 -1.78 -19.82 -19.99
CA PHE A 214 -1.94 -20.45 -18.67
C PHE A 214 -3.11 -19.91 -17.89
N ILE A 215 -3.48 -18.64 -18.11
CA ILE A 215 -4.57 -17.99 -17.39
C ILE A 215 -5.56 -17.34 -18.34
N ASN A 216 -6.81 -17.28 -17.89
CA ASN A 216 -7.84 -16.46 -18.49
C ASN A 216 -8.18 -15.34 -17.54
N LEU A 217 -7.91 -14.10 -17.96
CA LEU A 217 -8.31 -12.91 -17.23
C LEU A 217 -9.80 -12.67 -17.39
N PRO A 218 -10.52 -12.26 -16.33
CA PRO A 218 -11.95 -11.95 -16.43
C PRO A 218 -12.20 -10.79 -17.41
N GLU A 219 -13.30 -10.84 -18.16
CA GLU A 219 -13.58 -9.83 -19.20
C GLU A 219 -13.64 -8.39 -18.69
N ASN A 220 -14.18 -8.17 -17.48
CA ASN A 220 -14.28 -6.88 -16.83
C ASN A 220 -12.92 -6.27 -16.42
N PHE A 221 -11.83 -7.04 -16.48
CA PHE A 221 -10.46 -6.60 -16.23
C PHE A 221 -9.58 -6.59 -17.49
N THR A 222 -10.20 -6.69 -18.66
CA THR A 222 -9.51 -6.62 -19.96
C THR A 222 -10.23 -5.63 -20.87
N THR A 223 -9.51 -5.07 -21.83
CA THR A 223 -10.14 -4.24 -22.86
C THR A 223 -10.03 -4.85 -24.23
N GLY A 224 -11.06 -4.66 -25.07
CA GLY A 224 -11.06 -5.08 -26.45
C GLY A 224 -10.24 -4.13 -27.34
N SER A 225 -10.01 -4.56 -28.58
CA SER A 225 -9.45 -3.71 -29.63
C SER A 225 -10.58 -3.18 -30.50
N SER A 226 -10.49 -1.90 -30.92
CA SER A 226 -11.45 -1.27 -31.85
C SER A 226 -11.37 -1.87 -33.27
N ILE A 227 -10.24 -2.54 -33.62
CA ILE A 227 -9.97 -3.07 -34.96
C ILE A 227 -9.91 -4.60 -34.96
N MET A 228 -9.48 -5.21 -33.86
CA MET A 228 -9.26 -6.66 -33.74
C MET A 228 -10.25 -7.27 -32.76
N PRO A 229 -11.39 -7.83 -33.23
CA PRO A 229 -12.47 -8.29 -32.34
C PRO A 229 -12.06 -9.39 -31.36
N GLN A 230 -11.07 -10.20 -31.73
CA GLN A 230 -10.58 -11.32 -30.91
C GLN A 230 -9.58 -10.88 -29.83
N LYS A 231 -9.03 -9.64 -29.92
CA LYS A 231 -7.96 -9.19 -29.02
C LYS A 231 -8.49 -8.74 -27.68
N ARG A 232 -7.90 -9.26 -26.62
CA ARG A 232 -8.14 -8.83 -25.23
C ARG A 232 -6.81 -8.38 -24.63
N ASN A 233 -6.80 -7.17 -24.07
CA ASN A 233 -5.59 -6.57 -23.51
C ASN A 233 -5.65 -6.64 -21.99
N PRO A 234 -4.55 -6.96 -21.28
CA PRO A 234 -4.48 -7.02 -19.82
C PRO A 234 -4.26 -5.64 -19.20
N ASP A 235 -5.03 -4.62 -19.62
CA ASP A 235 -4.78 -3.20 -19.34
C ASP A 235 -4.69 -2.88 -17.86
N TYR A 236 -5.52 -3.51 -17.02
CA TYR A 236 -5.48 -3.28 -15.56
C TYR A 236 -4.15 -3.72 -14.94
N LEU A 237 -3.60 -4.84 -15.40
CA LEU A 237 -2.29 -5.31 -14.95
C LEU A 237 -1.16 -4.37 -15.42
N GLU A 238 -1.24 -3.87 -16.65
CA GLU A 238 -0.31 -2.89 -17.21
C GLU A 238 -0.37 -1.57 -16.45
N LEU A 239 -1.57 -1.09 -16.10
CA LEU A 239 -1.76 0.13 -15.31
C LEU A 239 -1.15 0.00 -13.90
N VAL A 240 -1.31 -1.15 -13.24
CA VAL A 240 -0.66 -1.39 -11.93
C VAL A 240 0.86 -1.31 -12.07
N ARG A 241 1.41 -2.00 -13.09
CA ARG A 241 2.84 -1.97 -13.40
C ARG A 241 3.34 -0.55 -13.65
N GLY A 242 2.61 0.24 -14.46
CA GLY A 242 2.96 1.63 -14.76
C GLY A 242 2.89 2.57 -13.54
N LYS A 243 1.86 2.42 -12.69
CA LYS A 243 1.66 3.24 -11.48
C LYS A 243 2.75 3.04 -10.40
N THR A 244 3.46 1.93 -10.44
CA THR A 244 4.58 1.65 -9.53
C THR A 244 5.63 2.75 -9.55
N GLY A 245 5.93 3.30 -10.74
CA GLY A 245 6.88 4.40 -10.90
C GLY A 245 6.50 5.65 -10.12
N ASN A 246 5.20 5.98 -10.04
CA ASN A 246 4.72 7.15 -9.30
C ASN A 246 4.98 7.02 -7.78
N SER A 247 4.71 5.85 -7.20
CA SER A 247 4.97 5.61 -5.77
C SER A 247 6.45 5.73 -5.42
N ILE A 248 7.33 5.17 -6.26
CA ILE A 248 8.78 5.29 -6.10
C ILE A 248 9.21 6.76 -6.26
N GLY A 249 8.68 7.46 -7.25
CA GLY A 249 8.97 8.87 -7.48
C GLY A 249 8.60 9.76 -6.30
N ASN A 250 7.43 9.53 -5.68
CA ASN A 250 6.98 10.26 -4.49
C ASN A 250 7.88 10.01 -3.27
N LEU A 251 8.34 8.78 -3.06
CA LEU A 251 9.33 8.46 -2.02
C LEU A 251 10.63 9.23 -2.23
N ILE A 252 11.19 9.19 -3.44
CA ILE A 252 12.44 9.90 -3.77
C ILE A 252 12.27 11.41 -3.63
N SER A 253 11.12 11.95 -4.04
CA SER A 253 10.79 13.36 -3.90
C SER A 253 10.87 13.81 -2.44
N LEU A 254 10.16 13.10 -1.54
CA LEU A 254 10.18 13.46 -0.11
C LEU A 254 11.57 13.29 0.53
N MET A 255 12.29 12.21 0.22
CA MET A 255 13.68 12.02 0.66
C MET A 255 14.58 13.20 0.23
N THR A 256 14.38 13.69 -0.99
CA THR A 256 15.16 14.81 -1.53
C THR A 256 14.77 16.13 -0.84
N THR A 257 13.50 16.33 -0.56
CA THR A 257 13.00 17.51 0.16
C THR A 257 13.57 17.58 1.57
N LEU A 258 13.54 16.47 2.29
CA LEU A 258 13.95 16.44 3.71
C LEU A 258 15.46 16.53 3.91
N LYS A 259 16.26 16.04 2.94
CA LYS A 259 17.72 16.07 3.09
C LYS A 259 18.24 17.51 3.22
N GLY A 260 18.96 17.78 4.29
CA GLY A 260 19.58 19.09 4.53
C GLY A 260 18.66 20.17 5.06
N LEU A 261 17.36 19.89 5.33
CA LEU A 261 16.53 20.81 6.07
C LEU A 261 16.96 20.93 7.52
N PRO A 262 17.00 22.16 8.09
CA PRO A 262 17.17 22.34 9.52
C PRO A 262 15.95 21.85 10.29
N PHE A 263 16.13 21.62 11.60
CA PHE A 263 15.03 21.26 12.48
C PHE A 263 13.93 22.35 12.55
N THR A 264 12.85 22.02 13.23
CA THR A 264 11.61 22.78 13.36
C THR A 264 10.80 22.79 12.06
N TYR A 265 10.13 23.88 11.74
CA TYR A 265 9.27 23.95 10.57
C TYR A 265 9.89 24.85 9.49
N ASN A 266 9.92 24.32 8.28
CA ASN A 266 10.21 25.03 7.06
C ASN A 266 9.06 24.77 6.06
N ARG A 267 8.78 25.74 5.19
CA ARG A 267 7.63 25.62 4.26
C ARG A 267 7.77 24.47 3.26
N ASP A 268 8.99 24.02 3.01
CA ASP A 268 9.32 22.82 2.25
C ASP A 268 8.57 21.57 2.77
N LEU A 269 8.29 21.50 4.06
CA LEU A 269 7.55 20.41 4.69
C LEU A 269 6.08 20.33 4.23
N GLN A 270 5.56 21.28 3.46
CA GLN A 270 4.24 21.18 2.84
C GLN A 270 4.21 20.16 1.68
N GLU A 271 5.38 19.84 1.11
CA GLU A 271 5.53 18.81 0.07
C GLU A 271 5.40 17.38 0.61
N ASP A 272 5.22 17.21 1.92
CA ASP A 272 5.13 15.90 2.58
C ASP A 272 3.83 15.13 2.26
N ARG A 273 2.76 15.80 1.88
CA ARG A 273 1.39 15.26 1.87
C ARG A 273 0.92 14.77 0.53
N GLU A 274 1.04 15.60 -0.50
CA GLU A 274 0.43 15.32 -1.80
C GLU A 274 0.91 13.98 -2.38
N GLY A 275 2.23 13.79 -2.43
CA GLY A 275 2.82 12.55 -2.94
C GLY A 275 2.42 11.32 -2.11
N ALA A 276 2.34 11.46 -0.78
CA ALA A 276 1.96 10.39 0.13
C ALA A 276 0.46 10.02 0.00
N MET A 277 -0.42 11.03 -0.06
CA MET A 277 -1.87 10.82 -0.27
C MET A 277 -2.14 10.16 -1.63
N ASN A 278 -1.52 10.64 -2.70
CA ASN A 278 -1.65 10.08 -4.04
C ASN A 278 -1.15 8.63 -4.12
N SER A 279 -0.03 8.33 -3.45
CA SER A 279 0.50 6.96 -3.38
C SER A 279 -0.44 6.03 -2.61
N LEU A 280 -0.95 6.48 -1.46
CA LEU A 280 -1.87 5.71 -0.63
C LEU A 280 -3.18 5.40 -1.37
N GLU A 281 -3.77 6.38 -2.04
CA GLU A 281 -4.96 6.20 -2.86
C GLU A 281 -4.72 5.23 -4.01
N SER A 282 -3.59 5.37 -4.71
CA SER A 282 -3.20 4.51 -5.83
C SER A 282 -3.00 3.07 -5.39
N VAL A 283 -2.32 2.84 -4.26
CA VAL A 283 -2.12 1.49 -3.68
C VAL A 283 -3.44 0.89 -3.24
N THR A 284 -4.30 1.65 -2.56
CA THR A 284 -5.62 1.18 -2.12
C THR A 284 -6.46 0.72 -3.31
N LYS A 285 -6.54 1.52 -4.37
CA LYS A 285 -7.23 1.16 -5.61
C LYS A 285 -6.64 -0.08 -6.26
N THR A 286 -5.32 -0.21 -6.28
CA THR A 286 -4.60 -1.36 -6.82
C THR A 286 -4.97 -2.64 -6.06
N ILE A 287 -4.94 -2.63 -4.73
CA ILE A 287 -5.28 -3.81 -3.91
C ILE A 287 -6.74 -4.22 -4.12
N VAL A 288 -7.68 -3.27 -4.15
CA VAL A 288 -9.10 -3.56 -4.39
C VAL A 288 -9.32 -4.20 -5.77
N VAL A 289 -8.67 -3.68 -6.80
CA VAL A 289 -8.78 -4.21 -8.17
C VAL A 289 -8.17 -5.61 -8.26
N LEU A 290 -6.97 -5.81 -7.74
CA LEU A 290 -6.31 -7.13 -7.75
C LEU A 290 -7.09 -8.15 -6.93
N LYS A 291 -7.61 -7.79 -5.75
CA LYS A 291 -8.50 -8.65 -4.96
C LYS A 291 -9.68 -9.13 -5.80
N SER A 292 -10.37 -8.22 -6.46
CA SER A 292 -11.53 -8.56 -7.29
C SER A 292 -11.15 -9.44 -8.48
N MET A 293 -10.03 -9.18 -9.14
CA MET A 293 -9.53 -10.00 -10.25
C MET A 293 -9.19 -11.43 -9.78
N PHE A 294 -8.56 -11.60 -8.62
CA PHE A 294 -8.19 -12.92 -8.08
C PHE A 294 -9.40 -13.79 -7.70
N LEU A 295 -10.58 -13.21 -7.48
CA LEU A 295 -11.81 -13.98 -7.23
C LEU A 295 -12.32 -14.67 -8.49
N ASP A 296 -12.10 -14.07 -9.68
CA ASP A 296 -12.71 -14.49 -10.94
C ASP A 296 -11.71 -15.08 -11.94
N ILE A 297 -10.39 -14.98 -11.66
CA ILE A 297 -9.36 -15.52 -12.54
C ILE A 297 -9.42 -17.05 -12.62
N THR A 298 -9.22 -17.60 -13.82
CA THR A 298 -9.20 -19.04 -14.04
C THR A 298 -7.90 -19.49 -14.72
N PHE A 299 -7.54 -20.77 -14.52
CA PHE A 299 -6.31 -21.34 -15.05
C PHE A 299 -6.59 -22.44 -16.07
N ASN A 300 -5.83 -22.45 -17.14
CA ASN A 300 -5.84 -23.52 -18.15
C ASN A 300 -4.96 -24.67 -17.66
N LYS A 301 -5.58 -25.56 -16.88
CA LYS A 301 -4.91 -26.70 -16.22
C LYS A 301 -4.28 -27.68 -17.22
N GLU A 302 -4.95 -27.88 -18.37
CA GLU A 302 -4.47 -28.77 -19.42
C GLU A 302 -3.22 -28.21 -20.09
N LYS A 303 -3.23 -26.93 -20.44
CA LYS A 303 -2.06 -26.23 -21.00
C LYS A 303 -0.87 -26.23 -20.07
N MET A 304 -1.10 -25.96 -18.78
CA MET A 304 -0.06 -25.99 -17.75
C MET A 304 0.55 -27.41 -17.64
N LEU A 305 -0.29 -28.44 -17.58
CA LEU A 305 0.17 -29.81 -17.47
C LEU A 305 0.92 -30.28 -18.76
N SER A 306 0.36 -30.04 -19.95
CA SER A 306 1.03 -30.39 -21.21
C SER A 306 2.39 -29.68 -21.33
N SER A 307 2.46 -28.41 -21.00
CA SER A 307 3.71 -27.65 -21.00
C SER A 307 4.74 -28.20 -20.01
N SER A 308 4.31 -28.91 -18.96
CA SER A 308 5.19 -29.56 -17.98
C SER A 308 5.69 -30.91 -18.52
N ILE A 309 4.88 -31.63 -19.30
CA ILE A 309 5.22 -32.97 -19.84
C ILE A 309 6.09 -32.86 -21.06
N GLU A 310 5.80 -31.96 -21.99
CA GLU A 310 6.47 -31.80 -23.29
C GLU A 310 7.93 -31.33 -23.19
N SER A 311 8.34 -30.86 -22.00
CA SER A 311 9.72 -30.44 -21.77
C SER A 311 10.42 -31.43 -20.84
N ASN A 312 11.72 -31.64 -21.03
CA ASN A 312 12.56 -32.51 -20.19
C ASN A 312 12.75 -31.97 -18.76
N ILE A 313 11.70 -31.35 -18.16
CA ILE A 313 11.77 -30.71 -16.84
C ILE A 313 11.91 -31.69 -15.67
N LEU A 314 11.66 -33.00 -15.91
CA LEU A 314 11.89 -34.07 -14.96
C LEU A 314 13.34 -34.57 -14.95
N ALA A 315 14.23 -34.02 -15.77
CA ALA A 315 15.62 -34.46 -15.86
C ALA A 315 16.36 -34.35 -14.53
N THR A 316 16.09 -33.33 -13.75
CA THR A 316 16.68 -33.14 -12.38
C THR A 316 16.20 -34.26 -11.47
N ASP A 317 14.90 -34.54 -11.43
CA ASP A 317 14.31 -35.56 -10.53
C ASP A 317 14.87 -36.97 -10.88
N LEU A 318 15.11 -37.23 -12.18
CA LEU A 318 15.76 -38.47 -12.60
C LEU A 318 17.23 -38.56 -12.15
N ALA A 319 17.96 -37.43 -12.21
CA ALA A 319 19.34 -37.39 -11.72
C ALA A 319 19.38 -37.60 -10.18
N ASP A 320 18.46 -36.94 -9.43
CA ASP A 320 18.33 -37.13 -8.01
C ASP A 320 17.93 -38.55 -7.60
N TYR A 321 17.01 -39.16 -8.37
CA TYR A 321 16.64 -40.57 -8.19
C TYR A 321 17.85 -41.51 -8.35
N LEU A 322 18.67 -41.28 -9.36
CA LEU A 322 19.90 -42.07 -9.58
C LEU A 322 20.90 -41.83 -8.41
N ALA A 323 21.02 -40.60 -7.96
CA ALA A 323 21.88 -40.27 -6.81
C ALA A 323 21.37 -40.97 -5.51
N PHE A 324 20.06 -41.00 -5.29
CA PHE A 324 19.45 -41.76 -4.20
C PHE A 324 19.74 -43.27 -4.29
N LYS A 325 19.90 -43.82 -5.50
CA LYS A 325 20.36 -45.19 -5.77
C LYS A 325 21.89 -45.38 -5.61
N LYS A 326 22.58 -44.42 -4.97
CA LYS A 326 24.02 -44.41 -4.70
C LYS A 326 24.93 -44.26 -5.96
N ILE A 327 24.39 -43.78 -7.06
CA ILE A 327 25.21 -43.34 -8.20
C ILE A 327 25.71 -41.95 -7.89
N PRO A 328 27.04 -41.63 -7.99
CA PRO A 328 27.53 -40.28 -7.77
C PRO A 328 26.76 -39.26 -8.60
N PHE A 329 26.31 -38.17 -7.99
CA PHE A 329 25.44 -37.18 -8.64
C PHE A 329 26.02 -36.67 -9.97
N ARG A 330 27.31 -36.47 -10.06
CA ARG A 330 27.98 -36.04 -11.30
C ARG A 330 27.85 -37.05 -12.44
N GLU A 331 27.91 -38.35 -12.13
CA GLU A 331 27.69 -39.40 -13.12
C GLU A 331 26.22 -39.49 -13.53
N ALA A 332 25.31 -39.42 -12.55
CA ALA A 332 23.87 -39.36 -12.79
C ALA A 332 23.54 -38.16 -13.70
N TYR A 333 24.05 -36.98 -13.40
CA TYR A 333 23.86 -35.78 -14.21
C TYR A 333 24.32 -35.97 -15.69
N GLU A 334 25.53 -36.50 -15.92
CA GLU A 334 26.05 -36.72 -17.27
C GLU A 334 25.23 -37.74 -18.04
N VAL A 335 24.71 -38.78 -17.37
CA VAL A 335 23.82 -39.77 -18.01
C VAL A 335 22.52 -39.12 -18.43
N ILE A 336 21.85 -38.39 -17.51
CA ILE A 336 20.57 -37.73 -17.83
C ILE A 336 20.73 -36.68 -18.90
N LYS A 337 21.80 -35.86 -18.85
CA LYS A 337 22.14 -34.86 -19.88
C LYS A 337 22.26 -35.44 -21.29
N LYS A 338 22.79 -36.68 -21.42
CA LYS A 338 22.87 -37.36 -22.69
C LYS A 338 21.49 -37.84 -23.18
N VAL A 339 20.64 -38.30 -22.30
CA VAL A 339 19.27 -38.75 -22.59
C VAL A 339 18.38 -37.56 -22.99
N SER A 340 18.49 -36.42 -22.28
CA SER A 340 17.69 -35.22 -22.51
C SER A 340 18.04 -34.46 -23.80
N LYS A 341 19.18 -34.77 -24.46
CA LYS A 341 19.57 -34.19 -25.75
C LYS A 341 19.03 -34.94 -26.98
N LYS A 342 18.39 -36.08 -26.78
CA LYS A 342 17.68 -36.84 -27.81
C LYS A 342 16.20 -36.53 -27.84
#